data_12273d064c9ed4fd131e258e3578fa70
#
_entry.id   12273d064c9ed4fd131e258e3578fa70
#
_cell.length_a   1.000
_cell.length_b   1.000
_cell.length_c   1.000
_cell.angle_alpha   90.00
_cell.angle_beta   90.00
_cell.angle_gamma   90.00
#
_symmetry.space_group_name_H-M   'P 1'
#
loop_
_entity.id
_entity.type
_entity.pdbx_description
1 polymer ?
#
loop_
_entity_poly.entity_id
_entity_poly.type
_entity_poly.pdbx_seq_one_letter_code
_entity_poly.pdbx_strand_id
1 'polypeptide(L)'
;MIRYKVTLTENERNTLEDILKKGKHSSLEFRNACILLNSDEGEFGPKQSNESIAQILHINTKTVERLKQRFVNEGFDACLKRKPYPEVKNIKADGDFEAHLIALSCSDAPQGYARWTLRLLADKMVELKYVDSISHETVRQTLKKTKLNRGECKVG
;
A
#
# COMPACT_ATOMS: atom_id res chain seq x y z
N MET A 1 -24.13 9.94 -16.22
CA MET A 1 -23.61 9.42 -14.95
C MET A 1 -23.62 7.89 -15.01
N ILE A 2 -22.50 7.22 -14.88
CA ILE A 2 -22.43 5.75 -14.95
C ILE A 2 -22.98 5.18 -13.64
N ARG A 3 -24.02 4.36 -13.70
CA ARG A 3 -24.62 3.70 -12.54
C ARG A 3 -24.13 2.25 -12.47
N TYR A 4 -23.40 1.91 -11.44
CA TYR A 4 -22.95 0.55 -11.15
C TYR A 4 -24.04 -0.20 -10.38
N LYS A 5 -24.58 -1.27 -10.96
CA LYS A 5 -25.55 -2.13 -10.29
C LYS A 5 -24.85 -3.28 -9.59
N VAL A 6 -25.27 -3.55 -8.37
CA VAL A 6 -24.83 -4.70 -7.58
C VAL A 6 -25.97 -5.72 -7.58
N THR A 7 -25.70 -6.92 -8.06
CA THR A 7 -26.62 -8.06 -7.97
C THR A 7 -25.83 -9.20 -7.33
N LEU A 8 -26.27 -9.63 -6.16
CA LEU A 8 -25.63 -10.70 -5.41
C LEU A 8 -26.29 -12.04 -5.73
N THR A 9 -25.47 -13.07 -5.89
CA THR A 9 -25.93 -14.45 -5.87
C THR A 9 -26.29 -14.88 -4.44
N GLU A 10 -27.06 -15.95 -4.30
CA GLU A 10 -27.44 -16.49 -3.00
C GLU A 10 -26.21 -16.87 -2.14
N ASN A 11 -25.21 -17.48 -2.76
CA ASN A 11 -23.95 -17.83 -2.08
C ASN A 11 -23.17 -16.60 -1.59
N GLU A 12 -23.08 -15.57 -2.41
CA GLU A 12 -22.42 -14.32 -2.04
C GLU A 12 -23.15 -13.62 -0.89
N ARG A 13 -24.48 -13.61 -0.93
CA ARG A 13 -25.31 -13.07 0.13
C ARG A 13 -25.06 -13.82 1.45
N ASN A 14 -25.11 -15.15 1.45
CA ASN A 14 -24.86 -15.97 2.62
C ASN A 14 -23.46 -15.72 3.18
N THR A 15 -22.45 -15.59 2.32
CA THR A 15 -21.08 -15.25 2.73
C THR A 15 -21.00 -13.90 3.41
N LEU A 16 -21.68 -12.88 2.87
CA LEU A 16 -21.71 -11.53 3.47
C LEU A 16 -22.44 -11.53 4.81
N GLU A 17 -23.56 -12.26 4.94
CA GLU A 17 -24.27 -12.41 6.21
C GLU A 17 -23.42 -13.13 7.27
N ASP A 18 -22.67 -14.14 6.87
CA ASP A 18 -21.72 -14.83 7.74
C ASP A 18 -20.62 -13.88 8.25
N ILE A 19 -20.12 -12.99 7.41
CA ILE A 19 -19.16 -11.95 7.82
C ILE A 19 -19.78 -11.04 8.89
N LEU A 20 -21.05 -10.68 8.76
CA LEU A 20 -21.73 -9.84 9.74
C LEU A 20 -22.01 -10.56 11.08
N LYS A 21 -22.29 -11.88 11.02
CA LYS A 21 -22.60 -12.70 12.21
C LYS A 21 -21.36 -13.17 12.96
N LYS A 22 -20.25 -13.46 12.25
CA LYS A 22 -19.01 -13.99 12.82
C LYS A 22 -18.01 -12.86 13.07
N GLY A 23 -17.77 -12.48 14.30
CA GLY A 23 -16.93 -11.34 14.72
C GLY A 23 -15.42 -11.48 14.48
N LYS A 24 -14.96 -12.36 13.58
CA LYS A 24 -13.54 -12.59 13.26
C LYS A 24 -13.03 -11.86 12.01
N HIS A 25 -13.80 -10.94 11.48
CA HIS A 25 -13.50 -10.22 10.24
C HIS A 25 -12.95 -8.82 10.50
N SER A 26 -12.18 -8.29 9.56
CA SER A 26 -11.66 -6.92 9.66
C SER A 26 -12.81 -5.90 9.54
N SER A 27 -12.62 -4.71 10.13
CA SER A 27 -13.58 -3.59 10.01
C SER A 27 -13.86 -3.23 8.54
N LEU A 28 -12.88 -3.44 7.67
CA LEU A 28 -13.03 -3.19 6.24
C LEU A 28 -14.00 -4.20 5.60
N GLU A 29 -13.81 -5.49 5.88
CA GLU A 29 -14.68 -6.56 5.36
C GLU A 29 -16.10 -6.38 5.85
N PHE A 30 -16.28 -6.10 7.15
CA PHE A 30 -17.58 -5.83 7.75
C PHE A 30 -18.29 -4.66 7.07
N ARG A 31 -17.61 -3.52 6.94
CA ARG A 31 -18.18 -2.33 6.27
C ARG A 31 -18.54 -2.61 4.82
N ASN A 32 -17.65 -3.29 4.08
CA ASN A 32 -17.90 -3.61 2.68
C ASN A 32 -19.04 -4.60 2.51
N ALA A 33 -19.19 -5.58 3.42
CA ALA A 33 -20.33 -6.49 3.46
C ALA A 33 -21.65 -5.73 3.68
N CYS A 34 -21.69 -4.80 4.64
CA CYS A 34 -22.85 -3.95 4.87
C CYS A 34 -23.23 -3.15 3.62
N ILE A 35 -22.27 -2.54 2.93
CA ILE A 35 -22.52 -1.75 1.72
C ILE A 35 -23.09 -2.64 0.61
N LEU A 36 -22.50 -3.81 0.35
CA LEU A 36 -22.94 -4.70 -0.72
C LEU A 36 -24.33 -5.26 -0.48
N LEU A 37 -24.64 -5.72 0.74
CA LEU A 37 -25.98 -6.22 1.11
C LEU A 37 -27.07 -5.14 0.95
N ASN A 38 -26.79 -3.91 1.38
CA ASN A 38 -27.76 -2.81 1.25
C ASN A 38 -27.86 -2.29 -0.20
N SER A 39 -26.80 -2.45 -1.00
CA SER A 39 -26.77 -2.03 -2.41
C SER A 39 -27.38 -3.03 -3.36
N ASP A 40 -27.67 -4.24 -2.89
CA ASP A 40 -28.13 -5.33 -3.75
C ASP A 40 -29.45 -5.00 -4.45
N GLU A 41 -29.40 -4.97 -5.77
CA GLU A 41 -30.55 -4.73 -6.66
C GLU A 41 -31.19 -6.04 -7.16
N GLY A 42 -30.76 -7.21 -6.64
CA GLY A 42 -31.33 -8.51 -6.93
C GLY A 42 -32.75 -8.68 -6.37
N GLU A 43 -33.31 -9.87 -6.54
CA GLU A 43 -34.70 -10.19 -6.15
C GLU A 43 -34.93 -10.01 -4.66
N PHE A 44 -33.95 -10.38 -3.84
CA PHE A 44 -34.02 -10.31 -2.37
C PHE A 44 -33.28 -9.10 -1.77
N GLY A 45 -32.81 -8.19 -2.60
CA GLY A 45 -32.04 -7.03 -2.17
C GLY A 45 -32.90 -5.85 -1.74
N PRO A 46 -32.45 -5.05 -0.74
CA PRO A 46 -33.20 -3.88 -0.25
C PRO A 46 -33.13 -2.68 -1.20
N LYS A 47 -32.29 -2.71 -2.23
CA LYS A 47 -32.15 -1.69 -3.30
C LYS A 47 -31.97 -0.26 -2.78
N GLN A 48 -31.22 -0.08 -1.69
CA GLN A 48 -31.04 1.22 -1.07
C GLN A 48 -30.19 2.16 -1.94
N SER A 49 -30.48 3.47 -1.83
CA SER A 49 -29.70 4.49 -2.52
C SER A 49 -28.31 4.66 -1.88
N ASN A 50 -27.35 5.17 -2.64
CA ASN A 50 -26.00 5.42 -2.14
C ASN A 50 -26.01 6.40 -0.95
N GLU A 51 -26.90 7.40 -1.00
CA GLU A 51 -27.09 8.40 0.05
C GLU A 51 -27.63 7.75 1.34
N SER A 52 -28.64 6.87 1.21
CA SER A 52 -29.20 6.15 2.35
C SER A 52 -28.15 5.26 3.01
N ILE A 53 -27.39 4.48 2.23
CA ILE A 53 -26.32 3.62 2.75
C ILE A 53 -25.25 4.46 3.44
N ALA A 54 -24.85 5.59 2.84
CA ALA A 54 -23.86 6.49 3.40
C ALA A 54 -24.30 7.07 4.75
N GLN A 55 -25.59 7.42 4.90
CA GLN A 55 -26.16 7.90 6.15
C GLN A 55 -26.20 6.81 7.23
N ILE A 56 -26.67 5.61 6.88
CA ILE A 56 -26.77 4.48 7.83
C ILE A 56 -25.40 4.09 8.38
N LEU A 57 -24.37 4.06 7.52
CA LEU A 57 -23.04 3.62 7.89
C LEU A 57 -22.11 4.78 8.32
N HIS A 58 -22.60 6.01 8.32
CA HIS A 58 -21.81 7.23 8.60
C HIS A 58 -20.54 7.34 7.76
N ILE A 59 -20.66 7.08 6.45
CA ILE A 59 -19.55 7.12 5.48
C ILE A 59 -19.86 8.08 4.32
N ASN A 60 -18.86 8.38 3.51
CA ASN A 60 -19.07 9.22 2.33
C ASN A 60 -19.70 8.41 1.19
N THR A 61 -20.65 9.01 0.44
CA THR A 61 -21.30 8.42 -0.73
C THR A 61 -20.30 7.93 -1.78
N LYS A 62 -19.20 8.66 -1.97
CA LYS A 62 -18.10 8.21 -2.87
C LYS A 62 -17.47 6.88 -2.45
N THR A 63 -17.52 6.53 -1.16
CA THR A 63 -17.03 5.22 -0.70
C THR A 63 -17.95 4.10 -1.17
N VAL A 64 -19.26 4.32 -1.12
CA VAL A 64 -20.27 3.38 -1.64
C VAL A 64 -20.10 3.20 -3.15
N GLU A 65 -19.99 4.31 -3.89
CA GLU A 65 -19.80 4.28 -5.36
C GLU A 65 -18.53 3.54 -5.76
N ARG A 66 -17.41 3.82 -5.11
CA ARG A 66 -16.12 3.14 -5.37
C ARG A 66 -16.20 1.64 -5.12
N LEU A 67 -16.93 1.23 -4.09
CA LEU A 67 -17.09 -0.20 -3.79
C LEU A 67 -17.98 -0.87 -4.84
N LYS A 68 -19.09 -0.26 -5.24
CA LYS A 68 -19.94 -0.74 -6.34
C LYS A 68 -19.17 -0.87 -7.67
N GLN A 69 -18.39 0.16 -8.00
CA GLN A 69 -17.50 0.14 -9.16
C GLN A 69 -16.51 -1.02 -9.08
N ARG A 70 -15.93 -1.24 -7.91
CA ARG A 70 -14.97 -2.31 -7.69
C ARG A 70 -15.62 -3.69 -7.81
N PHE A 71 -16.83 -3.85 -7.30
CA PHE A 71 -17.60 -5.08 -7.43
C PHE A 71 -17.83 -5.44 -8.89
N VAL A 72 -18.25 -4.47 -9.71
CA VAL A 72 -18.53 -4.70 -11.14
C VAL A 72 -17.25 -4.98 -11.94
N ASN A 73 -16.15 -4.31 -11.61
CA ASN A 73 -14.90 -4.39 -12.37
C ASN A 73 -13.97 -5.52 -11.91
N GLU A 74 -13.88 -5.77 -10.62
CA GLU A 74 -12.87 -6.66 -10.01
C GLU A 74 -13.52 -7.92 -9.40
N GLY A 75 -14.85 -7.94 -9.23
CA GLY A 75 -15.61 -9.05 -8.67
C GLY A 75 -15.76 -9.04 -7.15
N PHE A 76 -16.47 -10.06 -6.64
CA PHE A 76 -16.87 -10.19 -5.25
C PHE A 76 -15.69 -10.28 -4.27
N ASP A 77 -14.76 -11.22 -4.49
CA ASP A 77 -13.63 -11.46 -3.59
C ASP A 77 -12.72 -10.24 -3.45
N ALA A 78 -12.52 -9.51 -4.54
CA ALA A 78 -11.73 -8.30 -4.54
C ALA A 78 -12.33 -7.20 -3.65
N CYS A 79 -13.66 -7.15 -3.52
CA CYS A 79 -14.35 -6.16 -2.69
C CYS A 79 -14.13 -6.39 -1.20
N LEU A 80 -13.99 -7.62 -0.76
CA LEU A 80 -13.81 -7.97 0.65
C LEU A 80 -12.39 -7.73 1.11
N LYS A 81 -11.41 -8.01 0.26
CA LYS A 81 -9.99 -7.88 0.59
C LYS A 81 -9.48 -6.44 0.41
N ARG A 82 -8.54 -6.04 1.25
CA ARG A 82 -7.81 -4.79 1.03
C ARG A 82 -7.03 -4.90 -0.29
N LYS A 83 -7.07 -3.83 -1.12
CA LYS A 83 -6.15 -3.78 -2.26
C LYS A 83 -4.72 -3.99 -1.75
N PRO A 84 -3.96 -4.93 -2.31
CA PRO A 84 -2.54 -4.99 -2.01
C PRO A 84 -1.97 -3.61 -2.29
N TYR A 85 -1.10 -3.13 -1.41
CA TYR A 85 -0.33 -1.94 -1.69
C TYR A 85 0.36 -2.18 -3.04
N PRO A 86 0.29 -1.22 -3.99
CA PRO A 86 1.13 -1.35 -5.16
C PRO A 86 2.53 -1.60 -4.62
N GLU A 87 3.13 -2.72 -5.06
CA GLU A 87 4.53 -2.96 -4.71
C GLU A 87 5.24 -1.66 -5.02
N VAL A 88 5.73 -1.00 -3.96
CA VAL A 88 6.66 0.11 -4.15
C VAL A 88 7.72 -0.52 -5.01
N LYS A 89 7.78 -0.15 -6.30
CA LYS A 89 8.86 -0.59 -7.19
C LYS A 89 10.09 -0.35 -6.38
N ASN A 90 10.65 -1.43 -5.82
CA ASN A 90 11.88 -1.33 -5.09
C ASN A 90 12.78 -0.55 -6.02
N ILE A 91 13.06 0.68 -5.63
CA ILE A 91 14.14 1.44 -6.22
C ILE A 91 15.20 0.38 -6.35
N LYS A 92 15.65 0.13 -7.57
CA LYS A 92 16.64 -0.90 -7.87
C LYS A 92 17.84 -0.74 -6.93
N ALA A 93 17.68 -1.16 -5.69
CA ALA A 93 18.77 -1.52 -4.82
C ALA A 93 19.24 -2.86 -5.37
N ASP A 94 19.70 -2.81 -6.61
CA ASP A 94 20.39 -3.88 -7.28
C ASP A 94 21.65 -4.15 -6.46
N GLY A 95 22.14 -5.37 -6.46
CA GLY A 95 23.37 -5.71 -5.75
C GLY A 95 24.52 -4.74 -6.06
N ASP A 96 24.55 -4.18 -7.26
CA ASP A 96 25.50 -3.16 -7.69
C ASP A 96 25.33 -1.84 -6.92
N PHE A 97 24.11 -1.36 -6.72
CA PHE A 97 23.85 -0.16 -5.92
C PHE A 97 24.35 -0.35 -4.48
N GLU A 98 24.03 -1.49 -3.87
CA GLU A 98 24.43 -1.82 -2.50
C GLU A 98 25.97 -1.88 -2.38
N ALA A 99 26.64 -2.54 -3.33
CA ALA A 99 28.10 -2.63 -3.37
C ALA A 99 28.77 -1.25 -3.51
N HIS A 100 28.26 -0.39 -4.40
CA HIS A 100 28.78 0.96 -4.58
C HIS A 100 28.53 1.85 -3.36
N LEU A 101 27.38 1.74 -2.72
CA LEU A 101 27.07 2.48 -1.50
C LEU A 101 28.00 2.09 -0.34
N ILE A 102 28.30 0.79 -0.22
CA ILE A 102 29.24 0.26 0.76
C ILE A 102 30.65 0.80 0.48
N ALA A 103 31.14 0.64 -0.76
CA ALA A 103 32.45 1.11 -1.16
C ALA A 103 32.62 2.62 -0.89
N LEU A 104 31.60 3.41 -1.21
CA LEU A 104 31.59 4.85 -0.96
C LEU A 104 31.62 5.17 0.52
N SER A 105 30.83 4.45 1.34
CA SER A 105 30.79 4.68 2.79
C SER A 105 32.10 4.34 3.50
N CYS A 106 32.92 3.47 2.92
CA CYS A 106 34.23 3.07 3.41
C CYS A 106 35.38 3.92 2.84
N SER A 107 35.11 4.77 1.86
CA SER A 107 36.11 5.70 1.30
C SER A 107 36.26 6.96 2.15
N ASP A 108 37.32 7.74 1.90
CA ASP A 108 37.51 9.04 2.55
C ASP A 108 36.38 10.00 2.21
N ALA A 109 35.97 10.78 3.20
CA ALA A 109 34.96 11.81 2.98
C ALA A 109 35.50 12.91 2.05
N PRO A 110 34.61 13.53 1.22
CA PRO A 110 35.05 14.57 0.32
C PRO A 110 35.57 15.81 1.06
N GLN A 111 36.40 16.61 0.42
CA GLN A 111 36.98 17.82 0.98
C GLN A 111 35.93 18.71 1.64
N GLY A 112 36.19 19.14 2.85
CA GLY A 112 35.27 19.95 3.66
C GLY A 112 34.38 19.17 4.62
N TYR A 113 34.42 17.83 4.60
CA TYR A 113 33.66 16.98 5.50
C TYR A 113 34.57 16.05 6.30
N ALA A 114 34.37 16.03 7.61
CA ALA A 114 35.14 15.16 8.50
C ALA A 114 34.73 13.68 8.41
N ARG A 115 33.55 13.38 7.88
CA ARG A 115 33.00 12.02 7.76
C ARG A 115 31.81 11.98 6.78
N TRP A 116 31.50 10.81 6.26
CA TRP A 116 30.29 10.57 5.50
C TRP A 116 29.05 10.73 6.37
N THR A 117 28.06 11.47 5.85
CA THR A 117 26.70 11.52 6.40
C THR A 117 25.74 10.80 5.44
N LEU A 118 24.58 10.37 5.95
CA LEU A 118 23.59 9.68 5.11
C LEU A 118 23.07 10.54 3.95
N ARG A 119 22.98 11.87 4.17
CA ARG A 119 22.58 12.82 3.13
C ARG A 119 23.69 12.95 2.06
N LEU A 120 24.91 13.12 2.50
CA LEU A 120 26.05 13.23 1.61
C LEU A 120 26.25 11.96 0.75
N LEU A 121 26.04 10.78 1.34
CA LEU A 121 26.02 9.50 0.60
C LEU A 121 24.90 9.47 -0.44
N ALA A 122 23.67 9.91 -0.07
CA ALA A 122 22.56 9.95 -1.00
C ALA A 122 22.84 10.89 -2.18
N ASP A 123 23.34 12.10 -1.93
CA ASP A 123 23.68 13.09 -2.94
C ASP A 123 24.78 12.56 -3.88
N LYS A 124 25.79 11.92 -3.30
CA LYS A 124 26.92 11.37 -4.09
C LYS A 124 26.50 10.18 -4.97
N MET A 125 25.58 9.33 -4.51
CA MET A 125 25.02 8.23 -5.31
C MET A 125 24.23 8.74 -6.52
N VAL A 126 23.53 9.87 -6.37
CA VAL A 126 22.83 10.56 -7.47
C VAL A 126 23.83 11.23 -8.41
N GLU A 127 24.82 11.93 -7.88
CA GLU A 127 25.89 12.58 -8.69
C GLU A 127 26.64 11.56 -9.56
N LEU A 128 26.97 10.40 -9.02
CA LEU A 128 27.61 9.31 -9.73
C LEU A 128 26.67 8.52 -10.66
N LYS A 129 25.40 8.93 -10.77
CA LYS A 129 24.36 8.35 -11.63
C LYS A 129 24.06 6.88 -11.37
N TYR A 130 24.28 6.39 -10.17
CA TYR A 130 23.84 5.04 -9.78
C TYR A 130 22.32 4.99 -9.58
N VAL A 131 21.70 6.10 -9.21
CA VAL A 131 20.25 6.27 -9.08
C VAL A 131 19.84 7.68 -9.49
N ASP A 132 18.62 7.83 -9.99
CA ASP A 132 18.08 9.15 -10.37
C ASP A 132 17.73 10.00 -9.14
N SER A 133 17.22 9.35 -8.09
CA SER A 133 16.95 9.99 -6.80
C SER A 133 16.91 8.94 -5.69
N ILE A 134 17.35 9.31 -4.50
CA ILE A 134 17.29 8.43 -3.32
C ILE A 134 17.18 9.25 -2.04
N SER A 135 16.42 8.75 -1.07
CA SER A 135 16.33 9.38 0.24
C SER A 135 17.44 8.88 1.18
N HIS A 136 17.89 9.75 2.09
CA HIS A 136 18.85 9.38 3.14
C HIS A 136 18.35 8.23 4.03
N GLU A 137 17.02 8.06 4.15
CA GLU A 137 16.42 6.95 4.91
C GLU A 137 16.59 5.62 4.16
N THR A 138 16.46 5.61 2.83
CA THR A 138 16.75 4.41 2.03
C THR A 138 18.23 4.01 2.14
N VAL A 139 19.13 4.99 2.07
CA VAL A 139 20.58 4.78 2.30
C VAL A 139 20.81 4.16 3.69
N ARG A 140 20.16 4.68 4.73
CA ARG A 140 20.25 4.15 6.10
C ARG A 140 19.77 2.70 6.17
N GLN A 141 18.63 2.40 5.55
CA GLN A 141 18.06 1.04 5.57
C GLN A 141 18.96 0.05 4.83
N THR A 142 19.49 0.44 3.68
CA THR A 142 20.42 -0.40 2.90
C THR A 142 21.66 -0.71 3.73
N LEU A 143 22.32 0.30 4.30
CA LEU A 143 23.52 0.10 5.13
C LEU A 143 23.21 -0.70 6.40
N LYS A 144 22.02 -0.58 6.99
CA LYS A 144 21.61 -1.39 8.13
C LYS A 144 21.39 -2.85 7.76
N LYS A 145 20.80 -3.11 6.59
CA LYS A 145 20.56 -4.45 6.08
C LYS A 145 21.85 -5.23 5.85
N THR A 146 22.88 -4.56 5.39
CA THR A 146 24.22 -5.15 5.15
C THR A 146 25.05 -5.35 6.43
N LYS A 147 24.48 -5.07 7.61
CA LYS A 147 25.17 -5.20 8.91
C LYS A 147 26.50 -4.42 9.03
N LEU A 148 26.73 -3.44 8.19
CA LEU A 148 27.86 -2.52 8.33
C LEU A 148 27.57 -1.59 9.51
N ASN A 149 28.07 -1.96 10.69
CA ASN A 149 28.13 -1.05 11.82
C ASN A 149 29.11 0.09 11.45
N ARG A 150 28.65 1.34 11.64
CA ARG A 150 29.47 2.55 11.42
C ARG A 150 30.81 2.57 12.16
N GLY A 151 31.12 1.54 12.96
CA GLY A 151 32.36 1.39 13.73
C GLY A 151 33.43 0.56 13.04
N GLU A 152 33.09 -0.20 12.00
CA GLU A 152 34.04 -1.13 11.37
C GLU A 152 34.71 -0.57 10.11
N CYS A 153 34.22 0.52 9.55
CA CYS A 153 34.93 1.27 8.48
C CYS A 153 35.86 2.36 9.05
N LYS A 154 36.59 2.05 10.11
CA LYS A 154 37.76 2.80 10.49
C LYS A 154 38.97 2.09 9.90
N VAL A 155 39.21 2.32 8.63
CA VAL A 155 40.53 2.12 8.08
C VAL A 155 41.28 3.41 8.31
N GLY A 156 42.37 3.32 9.10
CA GLY A 156 43.27 4.40 9.37
C GLY A 156 43.97 4.91 8.12
#